data_50b031534f257d0b404ea47ce31220bf
#
_entry.id   50b031534f257d0b404ea47ce31220bf
#
_cell.length_a   1.000
_cell.length_b   1.000
_cell.length_c   1.000
_cell.angle_alpha   90.00
_cell.angle_beta   90.00
_cell.angle_gamma   90.00
#
_symmetry.space_group_name_H-M   'P 1'
#
loop_
_entity.id
_entity.type
_entity.pdbx_description
1 polymer ?
#
loop_
_entity_poly.entity_id
_entity_poly.type
_entity_poly.pdbx_seq_one_letter_code
_entity_poly.pdbx_strand_id
1 'polypeptide(L)'
;MDHTVEGAMSATLLSLLGVTAKSEKGAAAADDKVEWLRSQLIGKDVEFDTPFGRRALTYADQTASGRSLSYIEDYIVKEVLPFYGNTHTEDSHVGSKTTRLVHKAARYIKRCMGAGPGDALLFCGAGTTAAIKRLQEVIGVALPSVEMRGRLSAQLRAEERWVVFVGPYEHHSNLLSWRRSLAEVVEIGVDADGLVDVAALRRALGSPEYADRPMLGSFSACSNVTGVMTDTREIARVLHHHGAFACFDFAASGPYVKIDMKSGEVDGYDAVFLSPHKFVGGPGTPGILLMNKSLYRLNSQPPSTCGGGTVAYVNGFNEEDTLYYDDIEEREDAGTPPILQKIRASLAFWVKEYVGYDTMDLRERVFSEMAMKRLAHNPNVRVLGNTSVHRLPIFSFLIYPSVPVTERPFDDLGEPGCDKPLETMRRKQLPLHGRFVTRLLNDLFGIQARGGCACAGPYGHILLDVDDELSLRIRSAVLEGYSGLKPGWTRLSFSYYLSTEEFKFILSAIEFIATYGHRFLPLYKFDWNTGDWTFRKQAIKYHLMREELSLGMEPLKYDNDQPKLADKMDKPEVNHKKFQSYLESAKKIALSMPDISNQITVDK
;
A
#
# COMPACT_ATOMS: atom_id res chain seq x y z
N MET A 1 -23.23 -19.87 25.24
CA MET A 1 -24.20 -18.97 24.53
C MET A 1 -23.53 -18.05 23.51
N ASP A 2 -22.24 -18.28 23.13
CA ASP A 2 -21.47 -17.30 22.35
C ASP A 2 -21.03 -17.75 20.93
N HIS A 3 -21.30 -18.98 20.53
CA HIS A 3 -21.12 -19.39 19.13
C HIS A 3 -22.20 -18.84 18.18
N THR A 4 -23.28 -18.26 18.72
CA THR A 4 -24.38 -17.68 17.94
C THR A 4 -24.16 -16.24 17.51
N VAL A 5 -23.23 -15.50 18.12
CA VAL A 5 -22.98 -14.07 17.80
C VAL A 5 -22.08 -13.93 16.59
N GLU A 6 -21.03 -14.76 16.44
CA GLU A 6 -20.15 -14.72 15.25
C GLU A 6 -20.84 -15.27 14.00
N GLY A 7 -21.59 -16.37 14.13
CA GLY A 7 -22.41 -16.90 13.04
C GLY A 7 -23.52 -15.94 12.61
N ALA A 8 -24.12 -15.19 13.56
CA ALA A 8 -25.14 -14.17 13.27
C ALA A 8 -24.56 -12.93 12.60
N MET A 9 -23.30 -12.55 12.91
CA MET A 9 -22.63 -11.42 12.23
C MET A 9 -22.26 -11.74 10.79
N SER A 10 -21.81 -12.94 10.48
CA SER A 10 -21.56 -13.39 9.11
C SER A 10 -22.85 -13.36 8.27
N ALA A 11 -23.95 -13.85 8.82
CA ALA A 11 -25.27 -13.82 8.16
C ALA A 11 -25.82 -12.38 8.01
N THR A 12 -25.59 -11.51 9.00
CA THR A 12 -26.00 -10.10 8.96
C THR A 12 -25.16 -9.31 7.96
N LEU A 13 -23.87 -9.60 7.84
CA LEU A 13 -22.96 -9.01 6.85
C LEU A 13 -23.37 -9.40 5.42
N LEU A 14 -23.71 -10.66 5.20
CA LEU A 14 -24.19 -11.16 3.91
C LEU A 14 -25.56 -10.56 3.54
N SER A 15 -26.45 -10.40 4.52
CA SER A 15 -27.78 -9.79 4.33
C SER A 15 -27.69 -8.30 3.98
N LEU A 16 -26.76 -7.57 4.57
CA LEU A 16 -26.55 -6.13 4.28
C LEU A 16 -26.05 -5.88 2.85
N LEU A 17 -25.37 -6.86 2.25
CA LEU A 17 -24.86 -6.77 0.87
C LEU A 17 -25.81 -7.35 -0.18
N GLY A 18 -27.02 -7.82 0.22
CA GLY A 18 -27.96 -8.45 -0.71
C GLY A 18 -27.47 -9.79 -1.27
N VAL A 19 -26.45 -10.40 -0.68
CA VAL A 19 -25.91 -11.69 -1.07
C VAL A 19 -26.64 -12.78 -0.30
N THR A 20 -27.50 -13.52 -0.98
CA THR A 20 -28.05 -14.76 -0.44
C THR A 20 -26.92 -15.77 -0.27
N ALA A 21 -26.74 -16.26 0.95
CA ALA A 21 -25.71 -17.25 1.29
C ALA A 21 -25.75 -18.44 0.34
N LYS A 22 -24.74 -18.61 -0.49
CA LYS A 22 -24.48 -19.86 -1.17
C LYS A 22 -24.03 -20.87 -0.11
N SER A 23 -24.97 -21.57 0.47
CA SER A 23 -24.86 -22.59 1.49
C SER A 23 -24.05 -22.21 2.76
N GLU A 24 -24.65 -22.39 3.93
CA GLU A 24 -24.01 -22.21 5.25
C GLU A 24 -22.69 -22.97 5.40
N LYS A 25 -22.55 -24.13 4.74
CA LYS A 25 -21.30 -24.91 4.70
C LYS A 25 -20.14 -24.21 3.97
N GLY A 26 -20.41 -23.43 2.95
CA GLY A 26 -19.37 -22.68 2.22
C GLY A 26 -18.84 -21.48 3.00
N ALA A 27 -19.72 -20.81 3.75
CA ALA A 27 -19.34 -19.67 4.59
C ALA A 27 -18.47 -20.14 5.79
N ALA A 28 -18.84 -21.21 6.47
CA ALA A 28 -18.04 -21.78 7.56
C ALA A 28 -16.63 -22.21 7.08
N ALA A 29 -16.52 -22.85 5.93
CA ALA A 29 -15.22 -23.25 5.38
C ALA A 29 -14.34 -22.06 4.97
N ALA A 30 -14.93 -20.92 4.60
CA ALA A 30 -14.21 -19.69 4.29
C ALA A 30 -13.66 -19.02 5.57
N ASP A 31 -14.46 -18.99 6.62
CA ASP A 31 -14.05 -18.45 7.93
C ASP A 31 -12.94 -19.32 8.56
N ASP A 32 -13.00 -20.64 8.45
CA ASP A 32 -11.95 -21.55 8.92
C ASP A 32 -10.59 -21.28 8.24
N LYS A 33 -10.57 -20.96 6.95
CA LYS A 33 -9.34 -20.62 6.22
C LYS A 33 -8.76 -19.28 6.69
N VAL A 34 -9.60 -18.29 6.97
CA VAL A 34 -9.17 -16.99 7.49
C VAL A 34 -8.64 -17.14 8.92
N GLU A 35 -9.31 -17.92 9.78
CA GLU A 35 -8.83 -18.20 11.13
C GLU A 35 -7.52 -19.00 11.12
N TRP A 36 -7.37 -19.98 10.23
CA TRP A 36 -6.09 -20.65 10.02
C TRP A 36 -5.01 -19.62 9.65
N LEU A 37 -5.27 -18.73 8.68
CA LEU A 37 -4.31 -17.70 8.27
C LEU A 37 -3.93 -16.79 9.44
N ARG A 38 -4.91 -16.36 10.25
CA ARG A 38 -4.68 -15.56 11.45
C ARG A 38 -3.80 -16.29 12.48
N SER A 39 -4.03 -17.59 12.65
CA SER A 39 -3.22 -18.41 13.57
C SER A 39 -1.75 -18.48 13.15
N GLN A 40 -1.45 -18.30 11.87
CA GLN A 40 -0.09 -18.33 11.31
C GLN A 40 0.64 -16.99 11.35
N LEU A 41 -0.02 -15.87 11.71
CA LEU A 41 0.61 -14.55 11.72
C LEU A 41 1.71 -14.47 12.79
N ILE A 42 2.94 -14.22 12.35
CA ILE A 42 4.05 -13.98 13.27
C ILE A 42 3.87 -12.62 13.94
N GLY A 43 3.88 -12.61 15.26
CA GLY A 43 3.76 -11.39 16.08
C GLY A 43 2.31 -10.91 16.26
N LYS A 44 1.30 -11.77 16.07
CA LYS A 44 -0.11 -11.43 16.34
C LYS A 44 -0.38 -11.06 17.81
N ASP A 45 0.37 -11.67 18.73
CA ASP A 45 0.21 -11.50 20.19
C ASP A 45 1.32 -10.63 20.81
N VAL A 46 2.11 -9.92 19.98
CA VAL A 46 3.21 -9.07 20.47
C VAL A 46 2.65 -7.79 21.07
N GLU A 47 3.20 -7.45 22.24
CA GLU A 47 2.98 -6.16 22.89
C GLU A 47 4.29 -5.37 22.94
N PHE A 48 4.18 -4.05 22.97
CA PHE A 48 5.31 -3.15 23.08
C PHE A 48 5.01 -1.96 23.98
N ASP A 49 6.06 -1.37 24.53
CA ASP A 49 5.94 -0.24 25.44
C ASP A 49 5.72 1.06 24.67
N THR A 50 4.77 1.87 25.16
CA THR A 50 4.47 3.21 24.67
C THR A 50 4.53 4.21 25.84
N PRO A 51 4.52 5.53 25.58
CA PRO A 51 4.43 6.53 26.65
C PRO A 51 3.20 6.39 27.54
N PHE A 52 2.16 5.72 27.07
CA PHE A 52 0.89 5.52 27.77
C PHE A 52 0.70 4.09 28.28
N GLY A 53 1.81 3.35 28.41
CA GLY A 53 1.83 1.96 28.87
C GLY A 53 1.92 0.96 27.73
N ARG A 54 1.82 -0.32 28.07
CA ARG A 54 1.98 -1.43 27.15
C ARG A 54 0.78 -1.58 26.22
N ARG A 55 1.01 -1.81 24.93
CA ARG A 55 -0.02 -1.91 23.90
C ARG A 55 0.18 -3.16 23.05
N ALA A 56 -0.93 -3.83 22.70
CA ALA A 56 -0.92 -4.89 21.70
C ALA A 56 -0.64 -4.30 20.31
N LEU A 57 0.19 -5.00 19.53
CA LEU A 57 0.52 -4.58 18.18
C LEU A 57 -0.67 -4.87 17.25
N THR A 58 -1.37 -3.82 16.81
CA THR A 58 -2.46 -3.90 15.83
C THR A 58 -1.97 -3.36 14.49
N TYR A 59 -1.73 -4.25 13.51
CA TYR A 59 -1.09 -3.87 12.25
C TYR A 59 -2.13 -3.45 11.21
N ALA A 60 -2.04 -2.22 10.73
CA ALA A 60 -2.94 -1.60 9.75
C ALA A 60 -2.19 -0.89 8.59
N ASP A 61 -0.93 -1.29 8.30
CA ASP A 61 -0.11 -0.74 7.19
C ASP A 61 0.21 -1.79 6.12
N GLN A 62 -0.74 -2.69 5.82
CA GLN A 62 -0.56 -3.77 4.84
C GLN A 62 -0.30 -3.25 3.43
N THR A 63 -0.81 -2.07 3.08
CA THR A 63 -0.50 -1.42 1.80
C THR A 63 1.01 -1.18 1.60
N ALA A 64 1.77 -1.07 2.69
CA ALA A 64 3.22 -0.91 2.65
C ALA A 64 3.96 -2.25 2.63
N SER A 65 3.54 -3.22 3.45
CA SER A 65 4.13 -4.55 3.53
C SER A 65 3.16 -5.55 4.15
N GLY A 66 3.15 -6.79 3.66
CA GLY A 66 2.46 -7.89 4.29
C GLY A 66 3.08 -8.29 5.63
N ARG A 67 2.46 -9.25 6.32
CA ARG A 67 2.97 -9.88 7.54
C ARG A 67 3.58 -11.23 7.22
N SER A 68 4.60 -11.65 7.97
CA SER A 68 5.20 -13.00 7.86
C SER A 68 4.30 -14.05 8.48
N LEU A 69 4.38 -15.29 7.97
CA LEU A 69 3.61 -16.44 8.39
C LEU A 69 4.53 -17.56 8.89
N SER A 70 4.24 -18.12 10.06
CA SER A 70 4.97 -19.27 10.62
C SER A 70 4.98 -20.46 9.67
N TYR A 71 3.85 -20.75 9.02
CA TYR A 71 3.77 -21.81 8.02
C TYR A 71 4.83 -21.70 6.90
N ILE A 72 5.05 -20.48 6.36
CA ILE A 72 6.03 -20.25 5.30
C ILE A 72 7.45 -20.36 5.85
N GLU A 73 7.74 -19.76 7.02
CA GLU A 73 9.05 -19.84 7.65
C GLU A 73 9.41 -21.28 8.01
N ASP A 74 8.48 -22.03 8.59
CA ASP A 74 8.63 -23.43 8.91
C ASP A 74 8.89 -24.30 7.67
N TYR A 75 8.15 -24.06 6.58
CA TYR A 75 8.40 -24.75 5.31
C TYR A 75 9.82 -24.48 4.79
N ILE A 76 10.25 -23.23 4.80
CA ILE A 76 11.61 -22.88 4.35
C ILE A 76 12.66 -23.57 5.23
N VAL A 77 12.51 -23.51 6.55
CA VAL A 77 13.47 -24.07 7.49
C VAL A 77 13.51 -25.59 7.44
N LYS A 78 12.36 -26.27 7.35
CA LYS A 78 12.24 -27.72 7.47
C LYS A 78 12.37 -28.45 6.12
N GLU A 79 11.89 -27.87 5.03
CA GLU A 79 11.76 -28.54 3.73
C GLU A 79 12.76 -28.04 2.67
N VAL A 80 13.17 -26.77 2.75
CA VAL A 80 14.06 -26.16 1.75
C VAL A 80 15.51 -26.14 2.22
N LEU A 81 15.79 -25.55 3.39
CA LEU A 81 17.16 -25.35 3.87
C LEU A 81 17.98 -26.64 4.06
N PRO A 82 17.43 -27.79 4.51
CA PRO A 82 18.22 -29.02 4.63
C PRO A 82 18.80 -29.52 3.30
N PHE A 83 18.21 -29.12 2.17
CA PHE A 83 18.64 -29.49 0.82
C PHE A 83 19.02 -28.29 -0.03
N TYR A 84 19.35 -27.17 0.61
CA TYR A 84 19.71 -25.95 -0.09
C TYR A 84 21.07 -26.10 -0.80
N GLY A 85 21.10 -25.76 -2.07
CA GLY A 85 22.29 -25.65 -2.91
C GLY A 85 22.10 -24.54 -3.94
N ASN A 86 23.11 -24.28 -4.76
CA ASN A 86 22.96 -23.33 -5.85
C ASN A 86 22.13 -23.95 -6.99
N THR A 87 21.56 -23.10 -7.84
CA THR A 87 20.90 -23.46 -9.10
C THR A 87 21.90 -23.71 -10.21
N HIS A 88 21.44 -23.91 -11.44
CA HIS A 88 22.23 -24.13 -12.66
C HIS A 88 23.06 -25.43 -12.64
N THR A 89 22.65 -26.44 -11.87
CA THR A 89 23.23 -27.78 -11.88
C THR A 89 22.18 -28.84 -11.55
N GLU A 90 22.27 -29.99 -12.21
CA GLU A 90 21.42 -31.15 -11.94
C GLU A 90 22.23 -32.37 -11.47
N ASP A 91 23.56 -32.24 -11.40
CA ASP A 91 24.48 -33.36 -11.11
C ASP A 91 24.49 -33.78 -9.65
N SER A 92 24.16 -32.84 -8.74
CA SER A 92 24.07 -33.12 -7.31
C SER A 92 22.62 -33.13 -6.83
N HIS A 93 22.32 -33.91 -5.79
CA HIS A 93 21.00 -33.98 -5.20
C HIS A 93 20.47 -32.60 -4.76
N VAL A 94 21.30 -31.79 -4.09
CA VAL A 94 20.91 -30.46 -3.60
C VAL A 94 20.74 -29.46 -4.75
N GLY A 95 21.63 -29.45 -5.74
CA GLY A 95 21.54 -28.59 -6.92
C GLY A 95 20.30 -28.88 -7.74
N SER A 96 20.07 -30.15 -8.09
CA SER A 96 18.89 -30.60 -8.84
C SER A 96 17.59 -30.30 -8.10
N LYS A 97 17.53 -30.52 -6.77
CA LYS A 97 16.34 -30.23 -5.95
C LYS A 97 16.07 -28.72 -5.93
N THR A 98 17.10 -27.89 -5.72
CA THR A 98 16.97 -26.42 -5.66
C THR A 98 16.53 -25.85 -7.01
N THR A 99 17.18 -26.24 -8.12
CA THR A 99 16.82 -25.83 -9.48
C THR A 99 15.35 -26.13 -9.78
N ARG A 100 14.93 -27.37 -9.51
CA ARG A 100 13.52 -27.78 -9.70
C ARG A 100 12.54 -26.99 -8.84
N LEU A 101 12.88 -26.64 -7.57
CA LEU A 101 12.03 -25.84 -6.70
C LEU A 101 11.85 -24.42 -7.24
N VAL A 102 12.93 -23.79 -7.72
CA VAL A 102 12.88 -22.44 -8.32
C VAL A 102 12.02 -22.44 -9.58
N HIS A 103 12.22 -23.39 -10.48
CA HIS A 103 11.37 -23.52 -11.69
C HIS A 103 9.90 -23.81 -11.36
N LYS A 104 9.63 -24.64 -10.32
CA LYS A 104 8.24 -24.86 -9.84
C LYS A 104 7.64 -23.58 -9.29
N ALA A 105 8.40 -22.77 -8.54
CA ALA A 105 7.95 -21.50 -7.99
C ALA A 105 7.55 -20.54 -9.10
N ALA A 106 8.38 -20.36 -10.14
CA ALA A 106 8.08 -19.50 -11.28
C ALA A 106 6.82 -19.98 -12.04
N ARG A 107 6.74 -21.28 -12.36
CA ARG A 107 5.57 -21.87 -13.05
C ARG A 107 4.29 -21.75 -12.23
N TYR A 108 4.38 -21.89 -10.91
CA TYR A 108 3.23 -21.74 -10.02
C TYR A 108 2.69 -20.30 -10.08
N ILE A 109 3.56 -19.30 -9.97
CA ILE A 109 3.17 -17.89 -10.03
C ILE A 109 2.56 -17.57 -11.41
N LYS A 110 3.18 -18.00 -12.51
CA LYS A 110 2.63 -17.83 -13.88
C LYS A 110 1.22 -18.38 -13.98
N ARG A 111 1.00 -19.60 -13.47
CA ARG A 111 -0.34 -20.22 -13.44
C ARG A 111 -1.36 -19.40 -12.64
N CYS A 112 -0.99 -18.92 -11.45
CA CYS A 112 -1.89 -18.10 -10.62
C CYS A 112 -2.27 -16.77 -11.29
N MET A 113 -1.46 -16.32 -12.24
CA MET A 113 -1.67 -15.07 -12.98
C MET A 113 -2.21 -15.26 -14.40
N GLY A 114 -2.64 -16.47 -14.75
CA GLY A 114 -3.20 -16.76 -16.07
C GLY A 114 -2.19 -16.57 -17.23
N ALA A 115 -0.90 -16.69 -16.97
CA ALA A 115 0.15 -16.52 -17.97
C ALA A 115 0.24 -17.74 -18.90
N GLY A 116 0.45 -17.47 -20.17
CA GLY A 116 0.61 -18.46 -21.25
C GLY A 116 2.08 -18.68 -21.65
N PRO A 117 2.30 -19.51 -22.71
CA PRO A 117 3.64 -19.73 -23.25
C PRO A 117 4.28 -18.47 -23.87
N GLY A 118 3.45 -17.51 -24.29
CA GLY A 118 3.87 -16.21 -24.82
C GLY A 118 4.35 -15.23 -23.76
N ASP A 119 4.28 -15.59 -22.45
CA ASP A 119 4.66 -14.72 -21.37
C ASP A 119 5.96 -15.18 -20.70
N ALA A 120 6.75 -14.21 -20.24
CA ALA A 120 7.96 -14.41 -19.45
C ALA A 120 7.81 -13.80 -18.06
N LEU A 121 8.25 -14.52 -17.02
CA LEU A 121 8.25 -14.06 -15.64
C LEU A 121 9.69 -13.79 -15.19
N LEU A 122 9.99 -12.52 -14.91
CA LEU A 122 11.30 -12.09 -14.43
C LEU A 122 11.20 -11.70 -12.95
N PHE A 123 12.08 -12.29 -12.14
CA PHE A 123 12.26 -11.85 -10.77
C PHE A 123 13.23 -10.67 -10.72
N CYS A 124 12.77 -9.58 -10.12
CA CYS A 124 13.50 -8.32 -10.07
C CYS A 124 13.84 -7.97 -8.62
N GLY A 125 14.79 -7.09 -8.39
CA GLY A 125 15.23 -6.69 -7.04
C GLY A 125 14.12 -6.15 -6.14
N ALA A 126 14.10 -4.86 -5.85
CA ALA A 126 13.20 -4.26 -4.85
C ALA A 126 11.79 -4.00 -5.41
N GLY A 127 10.93 -5.01 -5.37
CA GLY A 127 9.49 -4.91 -5.68
C GLY A 127 9.20 -4.36 -7.09
N THR A 128 8.03 -3.76 -7.26
CA THR A 128 7.57 -3.16 -8.52
C THR A 128 8.54 -2.11 -9.09
N THR A 129 9.26 -1.39 -8.23
CA THR A 129 10.27 -0.40 -8.69
C THR A 129 11.32 -1.06 -9.59
N ALA A 130 11.84 -2.21 -9.17
CA ALA A 130 12.81 -2.97 -9.97
C ALA A 130 12.16 -3.64 -11.19
N ALA A 131 10.89 -4.06 -11.08
CA ALA A 131 10.15 -4.65 -12.19
C ALA A 131 9.91 -3.65 -13.33
N ILE A 132 9.49 -2.42 -13.01
CA ILE A 132 9.33 -1.34 -13.99
C ILE A 132 10.67 -0.98 -14.62
N LYS A 133 11.74 -0.88 -13.81
CA LYS A 133 13.07 -0.62 -14.33
C LYS A 133 13.54 -1.72 -15.29
N ARG A 134 13.27 -2.99 -14.96
CA ARG A 134 13.59 -4.13 -15.84
C ARG A 134 12.81 -4.05 -17.16
N LEU A 135 11.54 -3.67 -17.14
CA LEU A 135 10.80 -3.45 -18.40
C LEU A 135 11.48 -2.36 -19.24
N GLN A 136 11.87 -1.23 -18.63
CA GLN A 136 12.58 -0.15 -19.33
C GLN A 136 13.90 -0.61 -19.95
N GLU A 137 14.62 -1.51 -19.29
CA GLU A 137 15.86 -2.10 -19.79
C GLU A 137 15.60 -2.98 -21.00
N VAL A 138 14.64 -3.90 -20.90
CA VAL A 138 14.38 -4.88 -21.97
C VAL A 138 13.68 -4.30 -23.20
N ILE A 139 12.99 -3.15 -23.07
CA ILE A 139 12.44 -2.39 -24.21
C ILE A 139 13.42 -1.34 -24.77
N GLY A 140 14.59 -1.17 -24.12
CA GLY A 140 15.66 -0.30 -24.61
C GLY A 140 15.51 1.19 -24.30
N VAL A 141 14.70 1.59 -23.30
CA VAL A 141 14.51 3.01 -22.94
C VAL A 141 15.22 3.41 -21.64
N ALA A 142 15.84 2.47 -20.94
CA ALA A 142 16.57 2.74 -19.72
C ALA A 142 17.86 3.53 -20.00
N LEU A 143 18.18 4.46 -19.10
CA LEU A 143 19.37 5.30 -19.21
C LEU A 143 20.30 5.07 -18.01
N PRO A 144 21.63 5.02 -18.24
CA PRO A 144 22.61 4.96 -17.14
C PRO A 144 22.76 6.30 -16.42
N SER A 145 22.56 7.44 -17.10
CA SER A 145 22.62 8.78 -16.49
C SER A 145 21.69 9.78 -17.16
N VAL A 146 21.31 10.83 -16.40
CA VAL A 146 20.47 11.93 -16.90
C VAL A 146 21.20 12.77 -17.95
N GLU A 147 22.52 12.89 -17.86
CA GLU A 147 23.33 13.64 -18.84
C GLU A 147 23.27 13.02 -20.24
N MET A 148 23.22 11.71 -20.33
CA MET A 148 23.09 10.98 -21.60
C MET A 148 21.72 11.19 -22.25
N ARG A 149 20.67 11.49 -21.45
CA ARG A 149 19.31 11.66 -21.96
C ARG A 149 19.23 12.73 -23.04
N GLY A 150 19.76 13.93 -22.75
CA GLY A 150 19.73 15.04 -23.71
C GLY A 150 20.44 14.72 -25.02
N ARG A 151 21.60 14.06 -24.94
CA ARG A 151 22.39 13.69 -26.10
C ARG A 151 21.68 12.63 -26.96
N LEU A 152 21.20 11.56 -26.33
CA LEU A 152 20.54 10.46 -27.03
C LEU A 152 19.16 10.90 -27.59
N SER A 153 18.37 11.64 -26.80
CA SER A 153 17.07 12.14 -27.28
C SER A 153 17.18 13.08 -28.49
N ALA A 154 18.29 13.81 -28.63
CA ALA A 154 18.54 14.66 -29.79
C ALA A 154 18.96 13.89 -31.04
N GLN A 155 19.43 12.66 -30.90
CA GLN A 155 19.87 11.78 -32.00
C GLN A 155 18.78 10.84 -32.48
N LEU A 156 17.81 10.49 -31.59
CA LEU A 156 16.69 9.63 -31.95
C LEU A 156 15.65 10.39 -32.79
N ARG A 157 15.20 9.75 -33.85
CA ARG A 157 14.04 10.22 -34.62
C ARG A 157 12.76 10.07 -33.79
N ALA A 158 11.72 10.81 -34.12
CA ALA A 158 10.46 10.74 -33.38
C ALA A 158 9.89 9.30 -33.34
N GLU A 159 9.94 8.60 -34.46
CA GLU A 159 9.43 7.22 -34.61
C GLU A 159 10.20 6.18 -33.77
N GLU A 160 11.42 6.50 -33.35
CA GLU A 160 12.25 5.62 -32.52
C GLU A 160 11.99 5.81 -31.03
N ARG A 161 11.31 6.90 -30.66
CA ARG A 161 11.04 7.21 -29.25
C ARG A 161 9.70 6.66 -28.80
N TRP A 162 9.76 5.83 -27.76
CA TRP A 162 8.54 5.35 -27.10
C TRP A 162 7.72 6.49 -26.52
N VAL A 163 6.39 6.38 -26.63
CA VAL A 163 5.43 7.23 -25.92
C VAL A 163 4.82 6.39 -24.79
N VAL A 164 4.91 6.91 -23.56
CA VAL A 164 4.42 6.22 -22.37
C VAL A 164 3.31 7.04 -21.72
N PHE A 165 2.11 6.49 -21.71
CA PHE A 165 0.96 7.09 -21.04
C PHE A 165 0.90 6.59 -19.60
N VAL A 166 0.80 7.50 -18.61
CA VAL A 166 0.72 7.17 -17.19
C VAL A 166 -0.52 7.80 -16.57
N GLY A 167 -1.04 7.17 -15.53
CA GLY A 167 -2.26 7.62 -14.85
C GLY A 167 -2.04 8.73 -13.82
N PRO A 168 -3.14 9.23 -13.22
CA PRO A 168 -3.08 10.32 -12.26
C PRO A 168 -2.59 9.90 -10.87
N TYR A 169 -2.77 8.64 -10.47
CA TYR A 169 -2.43 8.16 -9.11
C TYR A 169 -1.23 7.23 -9.08
N GLU A 170 -0.28 7.48 -9.97
CA GLU A 170 0.92 6.64 -10.04
C GLU A 170 1.78 6.80 -8.78
N HIS A 171 2.22 5.64 -8.26
CA HIS A 171 3.30 5.62 -7.29
C HIS A 171 4.57 6.21 -7.94
N HIS A 172 5.42 6.86 -7.15
CA HIS A 172 6.69 7.44 -7.66
C HIS A 172 7.50 6.45 -8.52
N SER A 173 7.41 5.14 -8.25
CA SER A 173 8.10 4.11 -9.03
C SER A 173 7.60 4.02 -10.47
N ASN A 174 6.30 4.21 -10.68
CA ASN A 174 5.69 4.15 -12.02
C ASN A 174 5.59 5.52 -12.71
N LEU A 175 6.11 6.56 -12.12
CA LEU A 175 6.16 7.90 -12.71
C LEU A 175 7.59 8.37 -12.93
N LEU A 176 8.41 8.40 -11.85
CA LEU A 176 9.72 9.04 -11.90
C LEU A 176 10.70 8.31 -12.81
N SER A 177 10.62 6.97 -12.86
CA SER A 177 11.48 6.17 -13.74
C SER A 177 11.17 6.43 -15.22
N TRP A 178 9.89 6.56 -15.60
CA TRP A 178 9.49 6.92 -16.95
C TRP A 178 9.92 8.33 -17.33
N ARG A 179 9.66 9.33 -16.47
CA ARG A 179 10.12 10.71 -16.67
C ARG A 179 11.65 10.83 -16.84
N ARG A 180 12.42 9.84 -16.36
CA ARG A 180 13.89 9.78 -16.47
C ARG A 180 14.40 8.87 -17.56
N SER A 181 13.53 8.15 -18.26
CA SER A 181 13.86 7.29 -19.39
C SER A 181 14.05 8.07 -20.71
N LEU A 182 14.35 7.36 -21.80
CA LEU A 182 14.34 7.91 -23.16
C LEU A 182 12.91 8.15 -23.70
N ALA A 183 11.91 7.56 -23.08
CA ALA A 183 10.53 7.70 -23.52
C ALA A 183 10.02 9.15 -23.34
N GLU A 184 9.06 9.50 -24.16
CA GLU A 184 8.20 10.66 -23.95
C GLU A 184 7.04 10.24 -23.05
N VAL A 185 6.77 11.02 -21.99
CA VAL A 185 5.75 10.67 -20.98
C VAL A 185 4.56 11.59 -21.14
N VAL A 186 3.39 11.00 -21.32
CA VAL A 186 2.10 11.69 -21.37
C VAL A 186 1.31 11.35 -20.12
N GLU A 187 1.07 12.34 -19.28
CA GLU A 187 0.33 12.16 -18.03
C GLU A 187 -1.15 12.38 -18.27
N ILE A 188 -1.96 11.35 -18.00
CA ILE A 188 -3.41 11.40 -18.11
C ILE A 188 -3.97 11.84 -16.76
N GLY A 189 -4.84 12.83 -16.77
CA GLY A 189 -5.46 13.39 -15.57
C GLY A 189 -6.60 12.54 -15.03
N VAL A 190 -7.34 13.15 -14.09
CA VAL A 190 -8.59 12.60 -13.56
C VAL A 190 -9.79 13.22 -14.28
N ASP A 191 -10.86 12.46 -14.40
CA ASP A 191 -12.17 12.93 -14.82
C ASP A 191 -12.92 13.66 -13.68
N ALA A 192 -14.18 14.02 -13.92
CA ALA A 192 -15.03 14.69 -12.93
C ALA A 192 -15.29 13.86 -11.66
N ASP A 193 -15.20 12.54 -11.77
CA ASP A 193 -15.38 11.60 -10.67
C ASP A 193 -14.05 11.27 -9.95
N GLY A 194 -12.93 11.89 -10.38
CA GLY A 194 -11.60 11.62 -9.85
C GLY A 194 -11.03 10.26 -10.25
N LEU A 195 -11.55 9.66 -11.32
CA LEU A 195 -11.05 8.43 -11.94
C LEU A 195 -10.08 8.77 -13.09
N VAL A 196 -9.43 7.75 -13.67
CA VAL A 196 -8.61 7.97 -14.86
C VAL A 196 -9.47 8.51 -16.00
N ASP A 197 -9.10 9.68 -16.57
CA ASP A 197 -9.81 10.23 -17.73
C ASP A 197 -9.54 9.40 -18.99
N VAL A 198 -10.37 8.36 -19.18
CA VAL A 198 -10.29 7.47 -20.36
C VAL A 198 -10.57 8.22 -21.66
N ALA A 199 -11.39 9.29 -21.62
CA ALA A 199 -11.65 10.10 -22.80
C ALA A 199 -10.40 10.91 -23.20
N ALA A 200 -9.68 11.47 -22.22
CA ALA A 200 -8.40 12.13 -22.47
C ALA A 200 -7.35 11.14 -23.00
N LEU A 201 -7.30 9.92 -22.45
CA LEU A 201 -6.42 8.85 -22.95
C LEU A 201 -6.70 8.54 -24.41
N ARG A 202 -7.97 8.36 -24.80
CA ARG A 202 -8.36 8.12 -26.21
C ARG A 202 -7.93 9.26 -27.13
N ARG A 203 -8.13 10.52 -26.70
CA ARG A 203 -7.70 11.69 -27.48
C ARG A 203 -6.19 11.73 -27.65
N ALA A 204 -5.44 11.47 -26.58
CA ALA A 204 -3.99 11.48 -26.60
C ALA A 204 -3.43 10.36 -27.51
N LEU A 205 -3.94 9.13 -27.40
CA LEU A 205 -3.56 8.00 -28.25
C LEU A 205 -3.86 8.23 -29.73
N GLY A 206 -4.94 8.94 -30.06
CA GLY A 206 -5.31 9.30 -31.42
C GLY A 206 -4.58 10.53 -31.99
N SER A 207 -3.63 11.11 -31.26
CA SER A 207 -2.87 12.27 -31.74
C SER A 207 -1.98 11.90 -32.94
N PRO A 208 -2.01 12.69 -34.03
CA PRO A 208 -1.09 12.48 -35.16
C PRO A 208 0.39 12.56 -34.78
N GLU A 209 0.71 13.24 -33.68
CA GLU A 209 2.09 13.35 -33.16
C GLU A 209 2.66 11.99 -32.73
N TYR A 210 1.80 11.04 -32.35
CA TYR A 210 2.20 9.72 -31.88
C TYR A 210 1.96 8.61 -32.91
N ALA A 211 1.43 8.96 -34.10
CA ALA A 211 1.28 8.02 -35.19
C ALA A 211 2.63 7.38 -35.53
N ASP A 212 2.64 6.08 -35.79
CA ASP A 212 3.81 5.27 -36.16
C ASP A 212 4.90 5.16 -35.06
N ARG A 213 4.63 5.64 -33.85
CA ARG A 213 5.55 5.51 -32.71
C ARG A 213 5.21 4.29 -31.84
N PRO A 214 6.21 3.63 -31.22
CA PRO A 214 5.92 2.60 -30.24
C PRO A 214 5.28 3.24 -28.99
N MET A 215 4.12 2.72 -28.59
CA MET A 215 3.32 3.26 -27.49
C MET A 215 3.08 2.20 -26.41
N LEU A 216 3.06 2.61 -25.17
CA LEU A 216 2.56 1.80 -24.06
C LEU A 216 1.84 2.66 -23.01
N GLY A 217 0.84 2.08 -22.36
CA GLY A 217 0.26 2.62 -21.14
C GLY A 217 0.86 1.92 -19.91
N SER A 218 1.23 2.67 -18.87
CA SER A 218 1.72 2.14 -17.60
C SER A 218 0.88 2.72 -16.46
N PHE A 219 -0.18 2.01 -16.06
CA PHE A 219 -1.20 2.50 -15.14
C PHE A 219 -1.22 1.72 -13.83
N SER A 220 -1.44 2.41 -12.70
CA SER A 220 -1.72 1.76 -11.43
C SER A 220 -3.10 1.10 -11.47
N ALA A 221 -3.18 -0.21 -11.20
CA ALA A 221 -4.44 -0.93 -11.10
C ALA A 221 -5.29 -0.51 -9.89
N CYS A 222 -4.65 0.11 -8.90
CA CYS A 222 -5.30 0.65 -7.70
C CYS A 222 -4.43 1.75 -7.09
N SER A 223 -5.06 2.84 -6.68
CA SER A 223 -4.36 3.87 -5.92
C SER A 223 -3.91 3.35 -4.55
N ASN A 224 -2.61 3.44 -4.28
CA ASN A 224 -2.05 3.13 -2.96
C ASN A 224 -2.38 4.18 -1.88
N VAL A 225 -3.03 5.26 -2.27
CA VAL A 225 -3.48 6.35 -1.38
C VAL A 225 -4.95 6.18 -1.02
N THR A 226 -5.81 6.12 -2.01
CA THR A 226 -7.27 6.13 -1.81
C THR A 226 -7.90 4.75 -1.89
N GLY A 227 -7.19 3.75 -2.40
CA GLY A 227 -7.78 2.43 -2.67
C GLY A 227 -8.70 2.39 -3.90
N VAL A 228 -8.90 3.51 -4.59
CA VAL A 228 -9.72 3.57 -5.81
C VAL A 228 -9.15 2.60 -6.84
N MET A 229 -10.03 1.75 -7.36
CA MET A 229 -9.68 0.74 -8.37
C MET A 229 -9.78 1.34 -9.77
N THR A 230 -8.83 0.99 -10.62
CA THR A 230 -8.82 1.33 -12.04
C THR A 230 -9.51 0.23 -12.84
N ASP A 231 -10.36 0.58 -13.80
CA ASP A 231 -10.84 -0.39 -14.79
C ASP A 231 -9.71 -0.71 -15.78
N THR A 232 -8.85 -1.63 -15.36
CA THR A 232 -7.67 -2.04 -16.13
C THR A 232 -8.06 -2.71 -17.45
N ARG A 233 -9.23 -3.35 -17.52
CA ARG A 233 -9.72 -4.01 -18.75
C ARG A 233 -10.18 -3.01 -19.78
N GLU A 234 -10.88 -1.95 -19.37
CA GLU A 234 -11.27 -0.87 -20.27
C GLU A 234 -10.03 -0.13 -20.79
N ILE A 235 -9.07 0.19 -19.91
CA ILE A 235 -7.83 0.85 -20.34
C ILE A 235 -7.03 -0.04 -21.31
N ALA A 236 -6.94 -1.36 -21.06
CA ALA A 236 -6.27 -2.28 -21.95
C ALA A 236 -6.93 -2.30 -23.34
N ARG A 237 -8.27 -2.37 -23.42
CA ARG A 237 -9.02 -2.28 -24.69
C ARG A 237 -8.69 -0.99 -25.43
N VAL A 238 -8.68 0.14 -24.73
CA VAL A 238 -8.38 1.44 -25.34
C VAL A 238 -6.95 1.47 -25.89
N LEU A 239 -5.97 1.00 -25.13
CA LEU A 239 -4.58 0.94 -25.56
C LEU A 239 -4.41 0.05 -26.80
N HIS A 240 -4.93 -1.17 -26.76
CA HIS A 240 -4.82 -2.12 -27.87
C HIS A 240 -5.51 -1.65 -29.16
N HIS A 241 -6.65 -0.96 -29.07
CA HIS A 241 -7.30 -0.37 -30.24
C HIS A 241 -6.44 0.68 -30.97
N HIS A 242 -5.46 1.26 -30.26
CA HIS A 242 -4.51 2.21 -30.83
C HIS A 242 -3.11 1.60 -31.05
N GLY A 243 -2.97 0.28 -30.95
CA GLY A 243 -1.69 -0.42 -31.13
C GLY A 243 -0.67 -0.20 -30.00
N ALA A 244 -1.11 0.28 -28.84
CA ALA A 244 -0.27 0.49 -27.67
C ALA A 244 -0.29 -0.72 -26.74
N PHE A 245 0.84 -1.02 -26.07
CA PHE A 245 0.93 -2.06 -25.06
C PHE A 245 0.26 -1.64 -23.75
N ALA A 246 -0.37 -2.59 -23.07
CA ALA A 246 -1.11 -2.40 -21.82
C ALA A 246 -0.35 -2.97 -20.61
N CYS A 247 0.30 -2.08 -19.84
CA CYS A 247 1.10 -2.44 -18.67
C CYS A 247 0.47 -1.92 -17.37
N PHE A 248 0.43 -2.75 -16.31
CA PHE A 248 -0.26 -2.37 -15.07
C PHE A 248 0.57 -2.64 -13.82
N ASP A 249 0.60 -1.64 -12.92
CA ASP A 249 1.15 -1.76 -11.58
C ASP A 249 0.10 -2.29 -10.59
N PHE A 250 0.25 -3.54 -10.20
CA PHE A 250 -0.60 -4.21 -9.21
C PHE A 250 0.00 -4.22 -7.80
N ALA A 251 0.97 -3.35 -7.50
CA ALA A 251 1.62 -3.35 -6.19
C ALA A 251 0.65 -3.14 -5.03
N ALA A 252 -0.38 -2.30 -5.19
CA ALA A 252 -1.35 -2.03 -4.14
C ALA A 252 -2.47 -3.08 -4.08
N SER A 253 -2.98 -3.52 -5.21
CA SER A 253 -4.12 -4.45 -5.31
C SER A 253 -3.72 -5.92 -5.45
N GLY A 254 -2.51 -6.21 -5.91
CA GLY A 254 -2.04 -7.58 -6.15
C GLY A 254 -2.21 -8.55 -4.98
N PRO A 255 -2.05 -8.14 -3.72
CA PRO A 255 -2.33 -9.00 -2.57
C PRO A 255 -3.78 -9.49 -2.47
N TYR A 256 -4.72 -8.78 -3.09
CA TYR A 256 -6.16 -8.91 -2.82
C TYR A 256 -6.97 -9.40 -4.02
N VAL A 257 -6.64 -8.97 -5.23
CA VAL A 257 -7.43 -9.26 -6.43
C VAL A 257 -6.85 -10.40 -7.24
N LYS A 258 -7.70 -11.11 -7.99
CA LYS A 258 -7.24 -12.05 -9.01
C LYS A 258 -6.61 -11.27 -10.16
N ILE A 259 -5.40 -11.67 -10.56
CA ILE A 259 -4.72 -11.14 -11.74
C ILE A 259 -4.78 -12.23 -12.82
N ASP A 260 -5.17 -11.87 -14.01
CA ASP A 260 -5.24 -12.76 -15.16
C ASP A 260 -4.67 -12.02 -16.37
N MET A 261 -3.57 -12.50 -16.91
CA MET A 261 -2.90 -11.87 -18.05
C MET A 261 -3.79 -11.78 -19.27
N LYS A 262 -4.54 -12.85 -19.59
CA LYS A 262 -5.31 -12.97 -20.83
C LYS A 262 -4.51 -12.52 -22.07
N SER A 263 -3.25 -12.92 -22.12
CA SER A 263 -2.32 -12.46 -23.15
C SER A 263 -2.85 -12.74 -24.55
N GLY A 264 -2.84 -11.72 -25.42
CA GLY A 264 -3.36 -11.78 -26.78
C GLY A 264 -4.85 -11.47 -26.90
N GLU A 265 -5.60 -11.33 -25.81
CA GLU A 265 -6.98 -10.84 -25.85
C GLU A 265 -6.99 -9.29 -25.89
N VAL A 266 -8.05 -8.71 -26.47
CA VAL A 266 -8.19 -7.26 -26.61
C VAL A 266 -8.21 -6.52 -25.26
N ASP A 267 -8.62 -7.19 -24.18
CA ASP A 267 -8.61 -6.70 -22.81
C ASP A 267 -7.50 -7.35 -21.95
N GLY A 268 -6.55 -8.05 -22.59
CA GLY A 268 -5.40 -8.68 -21.94
C GLY A 268 -4.36 -7.66 -21.45
N TYR A 269 -3.40 -8.14 -20.69
CA TYR A 269 -2.26 -7.33 -20.23
C TYR A 269 -0.99 -7.76 -20.95
N ASP A 270 -0.15 -6.78 -21.33
CA ASP A 270 1.16 -7.03 -21.92
C ASP A 270 2.26 -7.07 -20.86
N ALA A 271 2.09 -6.32 -19.75
CA ALA A 271 2.96 -6.45 -18.59
C ALA A 271 2.22 -6.18 -17.28
N VAL A 272 2.62 -6.91 -16.25
CA VAL A 272 2.16 -6.74 -14.86
C VAL A 272 3.37 -6.61 -13.95
N PHE A 273 3.34 -5.57 -13.10
CA PHE A 273 4.36 -5.33 -12.09
C PHE A 273 3.82 -5.67 -10.71
N LEU A 274 4.61 -6.41 -9.91
CA LEU A 274 4.20 -6.87 -8.59
C LEU A 274 5.26 -6.65 -7.52
N SER A 275 4.75 -6.41 -6.32
CA SER A 275 5.51 -6.37 -5.07
C SER A 275 5.04 -7.47 -4.12
N PRO A 276 5.46 -8.74 -4.29
CA PRO A 276 4.95 -9.82 -3.45
C PRO A 276 5.26 -9.66 -1.95
N HIS A 277 6.21 -8.80 -1.56
CA HIS A 277 6.44 -8.44 -0.17
C HIS A 277 5.24 -7.76 0.51
N LYS A 278 4.26 -7.30 -0.26
CA LYS A 278 2.98 -6.77 0.25
C LYS A 278 1.93 -7.85 0.48
N PHE A 279 2.13 -9.05 -0.07
CA PHE A 279 1.26 -10.20 0.22
C PHE A 279 1.51 -10.69 1.64
N VAL A 280 0.48 -11.25 2.26
CA VAL A 280 0.67 -11.96 3.53
C VAL A 280 1.58 -13.16 3.28
N GLY A 281 2.59 -13.35 4.13
CA GLY A 281 3.67 -14.33 3.94
C GLY A 281 4.77 -13.89 2.97
N GLY A 282 4.65 -12.69 2.36
CA GLY A 282 5.55 -12.20 1.33
C GLY A 282 6.77 -11.37 1.75
N PRO A 283 6.96 -10.91 3.00
CA PRO A 283 8.16 -10.15 3.36
C PRO A 283 9.46 -10.86 2.94
N GLY A 284 10.38 -10.11 2.32
CA GLY A 284 11.65 -10.65 1.81
C GLY A 284 11.61 -11.21 0.39
N THR A 285 10.50 -11.10 -0.34
CA THR A 285 10.38 -11.53 -1.74
C THR A 285 10.90 -10.48 -2.73
N PRO A 286 11.39 -10.89 -3.91
CA PRO A 286 11.75 -9.98 -4.99
C PRO A 286 10.50 -9.38 -5.65
N GLY A 287 10.69 -8.32 -6.44
CA GLY A 287 9.69 -7.86 -7.38
C GLY A 287 9.46 -8.87 -8.51
N ILE A 288 8.34 -8.75 -9.18
CA ILE A 288 8.00 -9.58 -10.33
C ILE A 288 7.59 -8.68 -11.50
N LEU A 289 8.21 -8.92 -12.65
CA LEU A 289 7.73 -8.50 -13.96
C LEU A 289 7.20 -9.75 -14.66
N LEU A 290 5.91 -9.80 -14.92
CA LEU A 290 5.31 -10.77 -15.83
C LEU A 290 4.94 -10.02 -17.11
N MET A 291 5.50 -10.42 -18.25
CA MET A 291 5.34 -9.68 -19.50
C MET A 291 5.15 -10.59 -20.71
N ASN A 292 4.43 -10.09 -21.71
CA ASN A 292 4.39 -10.69 -23.04
C ASN A 292 5.79 -10.61 -23.67
N LYS A 293 6.24 -11.71 -24.27
CA LYS A 293 7.57 -11.82 -24.91
C LYS A 293 7.74 -10.84 -26.07
N SER A 294 6.65 -10.33 -26.66
CA SER A 294 6.70 -9.29 -27.70
C SER A 294 7.28 -7.96 -27.23
N LEU A 295 7.29 -7.69 -25.94
CA LEU A 295 7.95 -6.51 -25.34
C LEU A 295 9.47 -6.67 -25.25
N TYR A 296 10.01 -7.88 -25.34
CA TYR A 296 11.43 -8.11 -25.23
C TYR A 296 12.19 -7.74 -26.50
N ARG A 297 13.03 -6.71 -26.43
CA ARG A 297 13.78 -6.15 -27.57
C ARG A 297 15.24 -6.57 -27.64
N LEU A 298 15.72 -7.37 -26.69
CA LEU A 298 17.13 -7.77 -26.59
C LEU A 298 17.44 -9.15 -27.20
N ASN A 299 16.57 -9.71 -28.04
CA ASN A 299 16.77 -11.06 -28.62
C ASN A 299 18.11 -11.23 -29.35
N SER A 300 18.54 -10.18 -30.06
CA SER A 300 19.79 -10.17 -30.86
C SER A 300 20.92 -9.39 -30.17
N GLN A 301 20.78 -9.10 -28.87
CA GLN A 301 21.73 -8.31 -28.10
C GLN A 301 22.02 -9.02 -26.76
N PRO A 302 23.07 -8.66 -26.02
CA PRO A 302 23.24 -9.16 -24.65
C PRO A 302 22.01 -8.88 -23.78
N PRO A 303 21.71 -9.69 -22.75
CA PRO A 303 20.64 -9.42 -21.80
C PRO A 303 20.85 -8.11 -21.06
N SER A 304 19.81 -7.62 -20.38
CA SER A 304 19.87 -6.36 -19.60
C SER A 304 20.96 -6.40 -18.51
N THR A 305 21.30 -7.58 -18.04
CA THR A 305 22.41 -7.81 -17.10
C THR A 305 23.17 -9.05 -17.53
N CYS A 306 24.43 -8.88 -17.93
CA CYS A 306 25.32 -9.99 -18.30
C CYS A 306 25.94 -10.61 -17.05
N GLY A 307 26.05 -11.94 -17.00
CA GLY A 307 26.67 -12.64 -15.89
C GLY A 307 26.59 -14.17 -15.99
N GLY A 308 27.07 -14.86 -14.99
CA GLY A 308 26.94 -16.32 -14.91
C GLY A 308 25.46 -16.72 -14.91
N GLY A 309 25.15 -17.84 -15.53
CA GLY A 309 23.77 -18.36 -15.65
C GLY A 309 22.98 -17.83 -16.84
N THR A 310 23.48 -16.83 -17.59
CA THR A 310 22.77 -16.22 -18.74
C THR A 310 23.31 -16.70 -20.09
N VAL A 311 24.38 -17.46 -20.09
CA VAL A 311 25.16 -17.84 -21.28
C VAL A 311 25.18 -19.36 -21.48
N ALA A 312 25.03 -19.79 -22.73
CA ALA A 312 25.27 -21.16 -23.14
C ALA A 312 26.77 -21.41 -23.44
N TYR A 313 27.48 -20.38 -23.94
CA TYR A 313 28.90 -20.46 -24.24
C TYR A 313 29.54 -19.07 -24.22
N VAL A 314 30.77 -19.00 -23.73
CA VAL A 314 31.60 -17.77 -23.79
C VAL A 314 32.95 -18.15 -24.43
N ASN A 315 33.28 -17.45 -25.52
CA ASN A 315 34.59 -17.61 -26.13
C ASN A 315 35.66 -16.90 -25.28
N GLY A 316 36.73 -17.61 -24.96
CA GLY A 316 37.84 -17.06 -24.17
C GLY A 316 38.78 -16.11 -24.94
N PHE A 317 38.61 -15.94 -26.25
CA PHE A 317 39.51 -15.19 -27.12
C PHE A 317 38.89 -13.94 -27.75
N ASN A 318 37.58 -13.89 -27.88
CA ASN A 318 36.87 -12.73 -28.40
C ASN A 318 35.46 -12.62 -27.76
N GLU A 319 34.87 -11.44 -27.85
CA GLU A 319 33.53 -11.17 -27.29
C GLU A 319 32.36 -11.49 -28.26
N GLU A 320 32.65 -11.56 -29.57
CA GLU A 320 31.63 -11.71 -30.63
C GLU A 320 31.00 -13.12 -30.59
N ASP A 321 31.75 -14.15 -30.19
CA ASP A 321 31.30 -15.54 -30.11
C ASP A 321 30.65 -15.90 -28.73
N THR A 322 30.06 -14.96 -28.03
CA THR A 322 29.30 -15.23 -26.80
C THR A 322 27.89 -15.65 -27.17
N LEU A 323 27.43 -16.81 -26.70
CA LEU A 323 26.08 -17.33 -26.91
C LEU A 323 25.29 -17.21 -25.63
N TYR A 324 24.27 -16.39 -25.63
CA TYR A 324 23.30 -16.25 -24.54
C TYR A 324 22.15 -17.24 -24.71
N TYR A 325 21.47 -17.64 -23.62
CA TYR A 325 20.30 -18.50 -23.70
C TYR A 325 19.16 -17.83 -24.49
N ASP A 326 18.38 -18.64 -25.20
CA ASP A 326 17.20 -18.18 -25.97
C ASP A 326 15.99 -17.94 -25.04
N ASP A 327 15.87 -18.72 -23.96
CA ASP A 327 14.79 -18.52 -22.99
C ASP A 327 15.00 -17.22 -22.21
N ILE A 328 14.02 -16.32 -22.30
CA ILE A 328 14.09 -14.99 -21.70
C ILE A 328 14.21 -15.07 -20.16
N GLU A 329 13.55 -16.04 -19.52
CA GLU A 329 13.57 -16.18 -18.06
C GLU A 329 14.96 -16.60 -17.56
N GLU A 330 15.65 -17.45 -18.29
CA GLU A 330 17.04 -17.84 -18.00
C GLU A 330 18.04 -16.74 -18.39
N ARG A 331 17.83 -16.13 -19.56
CA ARG A 331 18.65 -15.06 -20.11
C ARG A 331 18.71 -13.81 -19.21
N GLU A 332 17.64 -13.49 -18.52
CA GLU A 332 17.53 -12.32 -17.64
C GLU A 332 17.74 -12.62 -16.15
N ASP A 333 18.17 -13.85 -15.80
CA ASP A 333 18.40 -14.29 -14.42
C ASP A 333 19.89 -14.39 -14.09
N ALA A 334 20.63 -13.30 -14.27
CA ALA A 334 22.08 -13.24 -14.11
C ALA A 334 22.53 -13.46 -12.65
N GLY A 335 23.57 -14.28 -12.49
CA GLY A 335 24.19 -14.61 -11.20
C GLY A 335 23.40 -15.65 -10.41
N THR A 336 23.78 -15.86 -9.15
CA THR A 336 23.00 -16.72 -8.25
C THR A 336 21.68 -16.02 -7.92
N PRO A 337 20.54 -16.58 -8.33
CA PRO A 337 19.26 -15.91 -8.12
C PRO A 337 18.86 -15.87 -6.64
N PRO A 338 17.92 -15.03 -6.24
CA PRO A 338 17.38 -14.99 -4.88
C PRO A 338 16.48 -16.21 -4.61
N ILE A 339 17.11 -17.40 -4.47
CA ILE A 339 16.48 -18.73 -4.45
C ILE A 339 15.36 -18.82 -3.41
N LEU A 340 15.68 -18.55 -2.12
CA LEU A 340 14.72 -18.65 -1.04
C LEU A 340 13.59 -17.65 -1.21
N GLN A 341 13.90 -16.47 -1.72
CA GLN A 341 12.95 -15.39 -1.94
C GLN A 341 11.98 -15.71 -3.09
N LYS A 342 12.44 -16.37 -4.16
CA LYS A 342 11.57 -16.87 -5.25
C LYS A 342 10.60 -17.94 -4.74
N ILE A 343 11.10 -18.88 -3.93
CA ILE A 343 10.27 -19.92 -3.29
C ILE A 343 9.24 -19.28 -2.36
N ARG A 344 9.67 -18.32 -1.52
CA ARG A 344 8.78 -17.56 -0.63
C ARG A 344 7.67 -16.85 -1.41
N ALA A 345 8.00 -16.23 -2.54
CA ALA A 345 7.00 -15.58 -3.39
C ALA A 345 5.93 -16.56 -3.84
N SER A 346 6.30 -17.76 -4.30
CA SER A 346 5.33 -18.77 -4.71
C SER A 346 4.46 -19.27 -3.55
N LEU A 347 5.03 -19.37 -2.34
CA LEU A 347 4.26 -19.73 -1.14
C LEU A 347 3.26 -18.63 -0.74
N ALA A 348 3.62 -17.35 -0.89
CA ALA A 348 2.67 -16.25 -0.68
C ALA A 348 1.52 -16.27 -1.69
N PHE A 349 1.78 -16.61 -2.95
CA PHE A 349 0.71 -16.86 -3.94
C PHE A 349 -0.13 -18.07 -3.57
N TRP A 350 0.49 -19.15 -3.06
CA TRP A 350 -0.24 -20.32 -2.59
C TRP A 350 -1.21 -19.97 -1.44
N VAL A 351 -0.78 -19.18 -0.46
CA VAL A 351 -1.65 -18.73 0.63
C VAL A 351 -2.85 -17.96 0.08
N LYS A 352 -2.63 -17.08 -0.89
CA LYS A 352 -3.68 -16.32 -1.55
C LYS A 352 -4.70 -17.22 -2.24
N GLU A 353 -4.24 -18.21 -3.02
CA GLU A 353 -5.11 -19.22 -3.66
C GLU A 353 -5.87 -20.08 -2.62
N TYR A 354 -5.18 -20.45 -1.52
CA TYR A 354 -5.77 -21.25 -0.45
C TYR A 354 -6.95 -20.54 0.23
N VAL A 355 -6.81 -19.26 0.55
CA VAL A 355 -7.89 -18.44 1.13
C VAL A 355 -9.03 -18.29 0.12
N GLY A 356 -8.70 -18.00 -1.13
CA GLY A 356 -9.64 -17.86 -2.23
C GLY A 356 -10.12 -16.43 -2.45
N TYR A 357 -10.26 -16.05 -3.73
CA TYR A 357 -10.56 -14.68 -4.14
C TYR A 357 -11.94 -14.21 -3.72
N ASP A 358 -12.95 -15.09 -3.76
CA ASP A 358 -14.33 -14.74 -3.35
C ASP A 358 -14.39 -14.35 -1.87
N THR A 359 -13.65 -15.08 -1.01
CA THR A 359 -13.56 -14.80 0.42
C THR A 359 -12.88 -13.47 0.68
N MET A 360 -11.76 -13.20 -0.02
CA MET A 360 -11.04 -11.94 0.12
C MET A 360 -11.90 -10.77 -0.35
N ASP A 361 -12.46 -10.84 -1.55
CA ASP A 361 -13.28 -9.77 -2.13
C ASP A 361 -14.51 -9.45 -1.27
N LEU A 362 -15.19 -10.46 -0.74
CA LEU A 362 -16.33 -10.25 0.15
C LEU A 362 -15.92 -9.51 1.42
N ARG A 363 -14.87 -9.96 2.11
CA ARG A 363 -14.42 -9.34 3.37
C ARG A 363 -13.89 -7.93 3.15
N GLU A 364 -13.17 -7.69 2.05
CA GLU A 364 -12.65 -6.37 1.70
C GLU A 364 -13.76 -5.38 1.37
N ARG A 365 -14.79 -5.80 0.63
CA ARG A 365 -15.96 -4.96 0.38
C ARG A 365 -16.69 -4.59 1.67
N VAL A 366 -16.94 -5.58 2.54
CA VAL A 366 -17.60 -5.33 3.83
C VAL A 366 -16.80 -4.33 4.68
N PHE A 367 -15.49 -4.53 4.82
CA PHE A 367 -14.66 -3.60 5.58
C PHE A 367 -14.60 -2.21 4.94
N SER A 368 -14.54 -2.14 3.61
CA SER A 368 -14.56 -0.86 2.89
C SER A 368 -15.86 -0.09 3.13
N GLU A 369 -17.02 -0.73 2.97
CA GLU A 369 -18.33 -0.12 3.15
C GLU A 369 -18.58 0.31 4.60
N MET A 370 -18.28 -0.57 5.57
CA MET A 370 -18.46 -0.25 6.98
C MET A 370 -17.52 0.88 7.44
N ALA A 371 -16.26 0.86 7.01
CA ALA A 371 -15.31 1.92 7.34
C ALA A 371 -15.72 3.24 6.68
N MET A 372 -16.12 3.21 5.41
CA MET A 372 -16.60 4.40 4.70
C MET A 372 -17.81 5.00 5.39
N LYS A 373 -18.81 4.17 5.73
CA LYS A 373 -20.01 4.63 6.43
C LYS A 373 -19.67 5.32 7.76
N ARG A 374 -18.73 4.80 8.55
CA ARG A 374 -18.34 5.41 9.83
C ARG A 374 -17.49 6.66 9.66
N LEU A 375 -16.47 6.60 8.80
CA LEU A 375 -15.51 7.69 8.66
C LEU A 375 -16.08 8.87 7.87
N ALA A 376 -16.85 8.64 6.80
CA ALA A 376 -17.45 9.73 6.02
C ALA A 376 -18.57 10.49 6.76
N HIS A 377 -19.26 9.82 7.70
CA HIS A 377 -20.26 10.50 8.54
C HIS A 377 -19.65 11.27 9.74
N ASN A 378 -18.35 11.08 10.02
CA ASN A 378 -17.70 11.83 11.08
C ASN A 378 -17.34 13.24 10.58
N PRO A 379 -17.91 14.32 11.17
CA PRO A 379 -17.69 15.70 10.68
C PRO A 379 -16.23 16.14 10.80
N ASN A 380 -15.43 15.50 11.66
CA ASN A 380 -14.03 15.84 11.88
C ASN A 380 -13.06 15.02 11.01
N VAL A 381 -13.57 14.09 10.19
CA VAL A 381 -12.76 13.24 9.30
C VAL A 381 -13.06 13.55 7.84
N ARG A 382 -12.06 13.91 7.06
CA ARG A 382 -12.15 13.98 5.59
C ARG A 382 -11.43 12.78 5.00
N VAL A 383 -12.17 11.83 4.43
CA VAL A 383 -11.61 10.73 3.65
C VAL A 383 -11.20 11.27 2.28
N LEU A 384 -9.99 10.93 1.83
CA LEU A 384 -9.45 11.41 0.56
C LEU A 384 -9.89 10.52 -0.62
N GLY A 385 -10.07 11.15 -1.76
CA GLY A 385 -10.53 10.54 -3.01
C GLY A 385 -12.05 10.35 -3.07
N ASN A 386 -12.55 9.90 -4.21
CA ASN A 386 -13.99 9.67 -4.41
C ASN A 386 -14.48 8.54 -3.49
N THR A 387 -15.46 8.85 -2.65
CA THR A 387 -16.04 7.93 -1.65
C THR A 387 -17.20 7.08 -2.19
N SER A 388 -17.66 7.36 -3.41
CA SER A 388 -18.80 6.70 -4.03
C SER A 388 -18.44 5.61 -5.03
N VAL A 389 -17.14 5.44 -5.36
CA VAL A 389 -16.66 4.46 -6.31
C VAL A 389 -16.11 3.22 -5.62
N HIS A 390 -15.98 2.13 -6.38
CA HIS A 390 -15.37 0.90 -5.88
C HIS A 390 -13.90 1.12 -5.48
N ARG A 391 -13.56 0.71 -4.27
CA ARG A 391 -12.21 0.85 -3.71
C ARG A 391 -11.86 -0.30 -2.76
N LEU A 392 -10.60 -0.63 -2.72
CA LEU A 392 -10.06 -1.49 -1.66
C LEU A 392 -10.09 -0.76 -0.32
N PRO A 393 -10.11 -1.46 0.81
CA PRO A 393 -10.14 -0.86 2.15
C PRO A 393 -8.80 -0.20 2.53
N ILE A 394 -8.32 0.68 1.67
CA ILE A 394 -7.17 1.57 1.88
C ILE A 394 -7.71 2.97 2.09
N PHE A 395 -7.49 3.52 3.28
CA PHE A 395 -8.05 4.81 3.68
C PHE A 395 -6.95 5.81 4.00
N SER A 396 -6.91 6.88 3.21
CA SER A 396 -6.16 8.10 3.52
C SER A 396 -7.15 9.15 3.97
N PHE A 397 -6.84 9.83 5.08
CA PHE A 397 -7.76 10.80 5.66
C PHE A 397 -7.02 11.92 6.40
N LEU A 398 -7.72 13.03 6.55
CA LEU A 398 -7.35 14.17 7.38
C LEU A 398 -8.30 14.24 8.59
N ILE A 399 -7.77 14.66 9.74
CA ILE A 399 -8.55 14.91 10.96
C ILE A 399 -8.51 16.40 11.28
N TYR A 400 -9.68 16.99 11.43
CA TYR A 400 -9.87 18.38 11.83
C TYR A 400 -10.27 18.43 13.31
N PRO A 401 -9.70 19.35 14.11
CA PRO A 401 -10.11 19.52 15.49
C PRO A 401 -11.60 19.88 15.59
N SER A 402 -12.30 19.35 16.60
CA SER A 402 -13.66 19.78 16.91
C SER A 402 -13.61 21.21 17.48
N VAL A 403 -14.30 22.16 16.86
CA VAL A 403 -14.51 23.50 17.42
C VAL A 403 -15.83 23.51 18.20
N PRO A 404 -15.86 23.99 19.46
CA PRO A 404 -17.10 24.19 20.19
C PRO A 404 -18.05 25.10 19.41
N VAL A 405 -19.33 24.73 19.37
CA VAL A 405 -20.40 25.48 18.65
C VAL A 405 -20.55 26.92 19.16
N THR A 406 -20.02 27.23 20.33
CA THR A 406 -20.12 28.53 21.00
C THR A 406 -19.27 29.66 20.42
N GLU A 407 -18.37 29.35 19.49
CA GLU A 407 -17.41 30.33 18.91
C GLU A 407 -17.61 30.58 17.40
N ARG A 408 -18.85 30.56 16.94
CA ARG A 408 -19.13 31.17 15.64
C ARG A 408 -19.04 32.70 15.81
N PRO A 409 -18.23 33.43 15.05
CA PRO A 409 -18.28 34.89 15.05
C PRO A 409 -19.69 35.32 14.72
N PHE A 410 -20.24 36.21 15.50
CA PHE A 410 -21.63 36.71 15.38
C PHE A 410 -21.92 37.34 14.00
N ASP A 411 -20.86 37.76 13.30
CA ASP A 411 -20.91 38.38 11.98
C ASP A 411 -21.07 37.41 10.79
N ASP A 412 -21.05 36.10 11.03
CA ASP A 412 -21.20 35.07 9.96
C ASP A 412 -22.60 34.40 10.00
N LEU A 413 -23.55 34.99 10.75
CA LEU A 413 -24.97 34.67 10.65
C LEU A 413 -25.53 35.31 9.38
N GLY A 414 -25.20 34.75 8.22
CA GLY A 414 -25.93 34.97 6.98
C GLY A 414 -27.40 34.58 7.18
N GLU A 415 -28.27 35.16 6.36
CA GLU A 415 -29.74 34.99 6.42
C GLU A 415 -30.16 33.54 6.70
N PRO A 416 -31.24 33.31 7.49
CA PRO A 416 -31.70 31.96 7.80
C PRO A 416 -32.10 31.26 6.51
N GLY A 417 -31.30 30.24 6.12
CA GLY A 417 -31.52 29.44 4.91
C GLY A 417 -30.25 29.15 4.07
N CYS A 418 -29.10 29.72 4.42
CA CYS A 418 -27.86 29.44 3.72
C CYS A 418 -27.07 28.34 4.47
N ASP A 419 -27.35 27.07 4.16
CA ASP A 419 -26.52 25.94 4.52
C ASP A 419 -25.20 26.04 3.70
N LYS A 420 -24.19 26.76 4.22
CA LYS A 420 -22.85 26.72 3.64
C LYS A 420 -22.37 25.28 3.71
N PRO A 421 -21.90 24.68 2.59
CA PRO A 421 -21.43 23.30 2.58
C PRO A 421 -20.37 23.10 3.65
N LEU A 422 -20.42 21.96 4.34
CA LEU A 422 -19.47 21.55 5.39
C LEU A 422 -18.00 21.69 4.94
N GLU A 423 -17.73 21.52 3.65
CA GLU A 423 -16.43 21.74 3.02
C GLU A 423 -15.93 23.18 3.08
N THR A 424 -16.83 24.19 3.00
CA THR A 424 -16.44 25.60 3.06
C THR A 424 -16.01 26.01 4.47
N MET A 425 -16.63 25.39 5.51
CA MET A 425 -16.19 25.58 6.90
C MET A 425 -14.85 24.89 7.20
N ARG A 426 -14.59 23.71 6.62
CA ARG A 426 -13.33 22.99 6.78
C ARG A 426 -12.15 23.73 6.15
N ARG A 427 -12.33 24.49 5.08
CA ARG A 427 -11.25 25.28 4.43
C ARG A 427 -10.63 26.36 5.32
N LYS A 428 -11.29 26.77 6.40
CA LYS A 428 -10.77 27.74 7.37
C LYS A 428 -9.97 27.10 8.52
N GLN A 429 -10.01 25.77 8.67
CA GLN A 429 -9.33 25.04 9.73
C GLN A 429 -8.16 24.23 9.19
N LEU A 430 -7.04 24.19 9.92
CA LEU A 430 -5.92 23.32 9.61
C LEU A 430 -6.17 21.92 10.20
N PRO A 431 -5.96 20.84 9.42
CA PRO A 431 -6.03 19.50 9.94
C PRO A 431 -4.85 19.20 10.88
N LEU A 432 -5.04 18.26 11.78
CA LEU A 432 -3.94 17.69 12.54
C LEU A 432 -2.91 17.08 11.58
N HIS A 433 -1.64 17.31 11.84
CA HIS A 433 -0.56 16.77 11.02
C HIS A 433 -0.67 15.24 10.90
N GLY A 434 -0.64 14.67 9.70
CA GLY A 434 -0.91 13.24 9.48
C GLY A 434 0.06 12.32 10.24
N ARG A 435 1.35 12.72 10.40
CA ARG A 435 2.32 11.97 11.21
C ARG A 435 2.04 12.07 12.70
N PHE A 436 1.41 13.15 13.17
CA PHE A 436 0.95 13.27 14.56
C PHE A 436 -0.21 12.31 14.84
N VAL A 437 -1.20 12.27 13.97
CA VAL A 437 -2.32 11.31 14.05
C VAL A 437 -1.80 9.87 14.08
N THR A 438 -0.85 9.55 13.19
CA THR A 438 -0.19 8.24 13.17
C THR A 438 0.54 7.94 14.48
N ARG A 439 1.20 8.95 15.05
CA ARG A 439 1.89 8.82 16.34
C ARG A 439 0.91 8.56 17.48
N LEU A 440 -0.25 9.23 17.51
CA LEU A 440 -1.30 8.97 18.47
C LEU A 440 -1.89 7.56 18.32
N LEU A 441 -2.13 7.09 17.10
CA LEU A 441 -2.57 5.71 16.83
C LEU A 441 -1.61 4.68 17.42
N ASN A 442 -0.30 4.90 17.23
CA ASN A 442 0.75 4.05 17.77
C ASN A 442 0.79 4.10 19.31
N ASP A 443 0.90 5.31 19.88
CA ASP A 443 1.23 5.49 21.30
C ASP A 443 0.03 5.20 22.22
N LEU A 444 -1.19 5.60 21.84
CA LEU A 444 -2.39 5.38 22.64
C LEU A 444 -2.98 3.98 22.46
N PHE A 445 -2.88 3.42 21.23
CA PHE A 445 -3.67 2.26 20.83
C PHE A 445 -2.85 1.08 20.29
N GLY A 446 -1.56 1.25 20.03
CA GLY A 446 -0.72 0.21 19.43
C GLY A 446 -0.98 -0.02 17.93
N ILE A 447 -1.78 0.83 17.29
CA ILE A 447 -2.18 0.70 15.88
C ILE A 447 -1.06 1.21 14.98
N GLN A 448 -0.55 0.33 14.12
CA GLN A 448 0.51 0.62 13.17
C GLN A 448 -0.11 1.14 11.87
N ALA A 449 0.01 2.43 11.63
CA ALA A 449 -0.45 3.13 10.43
C ALA A 449 0.70 3.95 9.82
N ARG A 450 0.46 4.69 8.75
CA ARG A 450 1.47 5.52 8.09
C ARG A 450 1.01 6.96 7.93
N GLY A 451 1.92 7.91 8.22
CA GLY A 451 1.73 9.34 7.96
C GLY A 451 2.66 9.85 6.87
N GLY A 452 2.20 10.80 6.05
CA GLY A 452 2.95 11.42 4.97
C GLY A 452 2.29 11.28 3.60
N CYS A 453 3.03 11.51 2.50
CA CYS A 453 2.49 11.54 1.13
C CYS A 453 2.38 10.15 0.46
N ALA A 454 2.77 9.08 1.12
CA ALA A 454 2.70 7.69 0.63
C ALA A 454 3.34 7.46 -0.76
N CYS A 455 4.40 8.20 -1.12
CA CYS A 455 5.09 8.15 -2.41
C CYS A 455 4.16 8.39 -3.62
N ALA A 456 3.17 9.27 -3.49
CA ALA A 456 2.24 9.70 -4.54
C ALA A 456 2.08 11.23 -4.50
N GLY A 457 3.21 11.95 -4.70
CA GLY A 457 3.27 13.41 -4.59
C GLY A 457 2.30 14.13 -5.52
N PRO A 458 2.33 13.89 -6.85
CA PRO A 458 1.41 14.56 -7.78
C PRO A 458 -0.06 14.30 -7.45
N TYR A 459 -0.43 13.06 -7.16
CA TYR A 459 -1.80 12.75 -6.75
C TYR A 459 -2.16 13.40 -5.40
N GLY A 460 -1.18 13.48 -4.48
CA GLY A 460 -1.34 14.21 -3.23
C GLY A 460 -1.65 15.68 -3.43
N HIS A 461 -1.06 16.34 -4.44
CA HIS A 461 -1.38 17.73 -4.78
C HIS A 461 -2.84 17.86 -5.24
N ILE A 462 -3.32 16.95 -6.09
CA ILE A 462 -4.73 16.91 -6.51
C ILE A 462 -5.66 16.73 -5.29
N LEU A 463 -5.37 15.77 -4.41
CA LEU A 463 -6.21 15.43 -3.26
C LEU A 463 -6.24 16.52 -2.17
N LEU A 464 -5.20 17.34 -2.08
CA LEU A 464 -5.04 18.39 -1.07
C LEU A 464 -5.21 19.80 -1.63
N ASP A 465 -5.65 19.93 -2.88
CA ASP A 465 -5.85 21.20 -3.57
C ASP A 465 -4.56 22.08 -3.55
N VAL A 466 -3.39 21.44 -3.75
CA VAL A 466 -2.07 22.13 -3.83
C VAL A 466 -1.82 22.55 -5.27
N ASP A 467 -1.83 23.83 -5.53
CA ASP A 467 -1.49 24.41 -6.84
C ASP A 467 0.03 24.50 -7.05
N ASP A 468 0.44 24.97 -8.23
CA ASP A 468 1.86 25.07 -8.60
C ASP A 468 2.61 26.08 -7.72
N GLU A 469 2.01 27.23 -7.40
CA GLU A 469 2.63 28.25 -6.56
C GLU A 469 2.90 27.72 -5.15
N LEU A 470 1.90 27.11 -4.52
CA LEU A 470 2.06 26.50 -3.20
C LEU A 470 3.07 25.35 -3.24
N SER A 471 3.05 24.52 -4.29
CA SER A 471 4.02 23.44 -4.49
C SER A 471 5.45 23.95 -4.54
N LEU A 472 5.71 25.04 -5.28
CA LEU A 472 7.03 25.66 -5.38
C LEU A 472 7.47 26.28 -4.04
N ARG A 473 6.56 26.91 -3.29
CA ARG A 473 6.83 27.42 -1.94
C ARG A 473 7.20 26.30 -0.97
N ILE A 474 6.45 25.21 -0.97
CA ILE A 474 6.77 24.02 -0.17
C ILE A 474 8.14 23.46 -0.56
N ARG A 475 8.43 23.35 -1.86
CA ARG A 475 9.74 22.91 -2.36
C ARG A 475 10.88 23.78 -1.82
N SER A 476 10.72 25.10 -1.85
CA SER A 476 11.72 26.03 -1.34
C SER A 476 11.97 25.83 0.15
N ALA A 477 10.90 25.72 0.96
CA ALA A 477 11.01 25.45 2.39
C ALA A 477 11.69 24.10 2.69
N VAL A 478 11.40 23.07 1.88
CA VAL A 478 12.08 21.75 2.01
C VAL A 478 13.58 21.85 1.68
N LEU A 479 13.97 22.67 0.70
CA LEU A 479 15.39 22.91 0.39
C LEU A 479 16.12 23.66 1.52
N GLU A 480 15.41 24.50 2.27
CA GLU A 480 15.90 25.17 3.48
C GLU A 480 15.95 24.24 4.71
N GLY A 481 15.53 22.98 4.57
CA GLY A 481 15.57 21.96 5.61
C GLY A 481 14.23 21.67 6.29
N TYR A 482 13.16 22.38 5.99
CA TYR A 482 11.84 22.23 6.63
C TYR A 482 11.04 21.05 6.04
N SER A 483 11.55 19.82 6.15
CA SER A 483 10.87 18.62 5.65
C SER A 483 9.52 18.33 6.31
N GLY A 484 9.27 18.90 7.48
CA GLY A 484 7.99 18.80 8.19
C GLY A 484 6.82 19.48 7.47
N LEU A 485 7.09 20.40 6.53
CA LEU A 485 6.05 21.09 5.74
C LEU A 485 5.54 20.29 4.54
N LYS A 486 6.12 19.11 4.26
CA LYS A 486 5.65 18.26 3.15
C LYS A 486 4.18 17.91 3.33
N PRO A 487 3.32 18.06 2.28
CA PRO A 487 1.93 17.66 2.35
C PRO A 487 1.80 16.18 2.69
N GLY A 488 0.77 15.83 3.42
CA GLY A 488 0.54 14.43 3.77
C GLY A 488 -0.76 14.22 4.55
N TRP A 489 -1.04 12.97 4.79
CA TRP A 489 -2.25 12.48 5.45
C TRP A 489 -1.90 11.30 6.35
N THR A 490 -2.88 10.77 7.07
CA THR A 490 -2.79 9.47 7.72
C THR A 490 -3.37 8.42 6.80
N ARG A 491 -2.64 7.31 6.56
CA ARG A 491 -3.13 6.17 5.79
C ARG A 491 -3.11 4.91 6.64
N LEU A 492 -4.18 4.14 6.55
CA LEU A 492 -4.26 2.77 7.05
C LEU A 492 -5.01 1.88 6.05
N SER A 493 -4.93 0.59 6.27
CA SER A 493 -5.63 -0.41 5.47
C SER A 493 -6.22 -1.49 6.37
N PHE A 494 -7.41 -1.98 5.97
CA PHE A 494 -8.08 -3.11 6.62
C PHE A 494 -7.90 -4.34 5.73
N SER A 495 -7.07 -5.28 6.16
CA SER A 495 -6.88 -6.52 5.41
C SER A 495 -8.03 -7.49 5.66
N TYR A 496 -8.35 -8.30 4.66
CA TYR A 496 -9.39 -9.34 4.73
C TYR A 496 -9.24 -10.31 5.91
N TYR A 497 -8.05 -10.44 6.48
CA TYR A 497 -7.79 -11.33 7.62
C TYR A 497 -7.84 -10.64 8.99
N LEU A 498 -8.19 -9.35 9.07
CA LEU A 498 -8.46 -8.71 10.36
C LEU A 498 -9.67 -9.35 11.05
N SER A 499 -9.63 -9.42 12.39
CA SER A 499 -10.84 -9.76 13.15
C SER A 499 -11.82 -8.61 13.18
N THR A 500 -13.07 -8.92 13.45
CA THR A 500 -14.12 -7.92 13.63
C THR A 500 -13.80 -6.96 14.80
N GLU A 501 -13.20 -7.49 15.86
CA GLU A 501 -12.80 -6.72 17.05
C GLU A 501 -11.67 -5.74 16.72
N GLU A 502 -10.61 -6.20 16.01
CA GLU A 502 -9.52 -5.34 15.55
C GLU A 502 -10.06 -4.24 14.61
N PHE A 503 -10.92 -4.60 13.66
CA PHE A 503 -11.53 -3.65 12.74
C PHE A 503 -12.34 -2.57 13.47
N LYS A 504 -13.25 -2.98 14.38
CA LYS A 504 -14.04 -2.05 15.19
C LYS A 504 -13.17 -1.17 16.08
N PHE A 505 -12.13 -1.74 16.68
CA PHE A 505 -11.18 -1.03 17.52
C PHE A 505 -10.43 0.06 16.76
N ILE A 506 -9.91 -0.26 15.57
CA ILE A 506 -9.21 0.72 14.71
C ILE A 506 -10.13 1.90 14.38
N LEU A 507 -11.38 1.65 14.00
CA LEU A 507 -12.34 2.70 13.71
C LEU A 507 -12.65 3.56 14.95
N SER A 508 -12.85 2.94 16.11
CA SER A 508 -13.09 3.67 17.37
C SER A 508 -11.88 4.51 17.80
N ALA A 509 -10.66 4.05 17.52
CA ALA A 509 -9.45 4.81 17.78
C ALA A 509 -9.34 6.05 16.86
N ILE A 510 -9.71 5.92 15.58
CA ILE A 510 -9.77 7.08 14.66
C ILE A 510 -10.80 8.09 15.13
N GLU A 511 -12.00 7.65 15.47
CA GLU A 511 -13.09 8.52 15.98
C GLU A 511 -12.69 9.21 17.29
N PHE A 512 -11.98 8.48 18.17
CA PHE A 512 -11.43 9.07 19.39
C PHE A 512 -10.43 10.20 19.06
N ILE A 513 -9.49 9.97 18.14
CA ILE A 513 -8.51 10.98 17.74
C ILE A 513 -9.22 12.16 17.04
N ALA A 514 -10.24 11.90 16.24
CA ALA A 514 -11.04 12.94 15.61
C ALA A 514 -11.73 13.86 16.64
N THR A 515 -12.08 13.33 17.80
CA THR A 515 -12.72 14.08 18.87
C THR A 515 -11.73 14.75 19.83
N TYR A 516 -10.69 14.03 20.22
CA TYR A 516 -9.81 14.42 21.32
C TYR A 516 -8.33 14.60 20.93
N GLY A 517 -7.94 14.30 19.69
CA GLY A 517 -6.54 14.25 19.28
C GLY A 517 -5.79 15.58 19.48
N HIS A 518 -6.43 16.70 19.26
CA HIS A 518 -5.86 18.04 19.47
C HIS A 518 -5.41 18.28 20.92
N ARG A 519 -6.08 17.69 21.91
CA ARG A 519 -5.74 17.84 23.35
C ARG A 519 -4.38 17.23 23.69
N PHE A 520 -3.86 16.32 22.87
CA PHE A 520 -2.57 15.68 23.06
C PHE A 520 -1.38 16.47 22.49
N LEU A 521 -1.62 17.55 21.72
CA LEU A 521 -0.55 18.37 21.13
C LEU A 521 0.49 18.85 22.15
N PRO A 522 0.12 19.33 23.38
CA PRO A 522 1.10 19.78 24.37
C PRO A 522 2.05 18.67 24.86
N LEU A 523 1.64 17.40 24.73
CA LEU A 523 2.44 16.24 25.14
C LEU A 523 3.53 15.87 24.13
N TYR A 524 3.57 16.50 22.98
CA TYR A 524 4.52 16.20 21.92
C TYR A 524 5.31 17.43 21.49
N LYS A 525 6.50 17.17 20.95
CA LYS A 525 7.35 18.15 20.27
C LYS A 525 7.40 17.80 18.79
N PHE A 526 7.16 18.79 17.96
CA PHE A 526 7.35 18.68 16.50
C PHE A 526 8.76 19.13 16.11
N ASP A 527 9.38 18.38 15.22
CA ASP A 527 10.65 18.73 14.61
C ASP A 527 10.40 19.17 13.16
N TRP A 528 10.62 20.44 12.86
CA TRP A 528 10.39 21.02 11.54
C TRP A 528 11.31 20.44 10.47
N ASN A 529 12.52 20.02 10.84
CA ASN A 529 13.50 19.50 9.90
C ASN A 529 13.19 18.09 9.44
N THR A 530 12.71 17.25 10.36
CA THR A 530 12.40 15.84 10.06
C THR A 530 10.90 15.58 9.86
N GLY A 531 10.05 16.45 10.41
CA GLY A 531 8.60 16.26 10.49
C GLY A 531 8.17 15.23 11.54
N ASP A 532 9.05 14.89 12.49
CA ASP A 532 8.80 13.89 13.52
C ASP A 532 8.11 14.48 14.74
N TRP A 533 7.26 13.69 15.36
CA TRP A 533 6.60 14.00 16.63
C TRP A 533 7.16 13.15 17.74
N THR A 534 7.75 13.78 18.74
CA THR A 534 8.39 13.11 19.88
C THR A 534 7.65 13.43 21.17
N PHE A 535 7.34 12.38 21.94
CA PHE A 535 6.65 12.53 23.23
C PHE A 535 7.55 13.23 24.28
N ARG A 536 6.97 14.20 25.00
CA ARG A 536 7.63 14.96 26.07
C ARG A 536 7.41 14.27 27.41
N LYS A 537 8.33 13.43 27.86
CA LYS A 537 8.22 12.67 29.11
C LYS A 537 7.88 13.52 30.35
N GLN A 538 8.34 14.77 30.41
CA GLN A 538 8.11 15.68 31.54
C GLN A 538 6.71 16.32 31.51
N ALA A 539 6.08 16.48 30.36
CA ALA A 539 4.80 17.16 30.23
C ALA A 539 3.65 16.42 30.93
N ILE A 540 3.60 15.09 30.78
CA ILE A 540 2.55 14.30 31.43
C ILE A 540 2.67 14.33 32.96
N LYS A 541 3.90 14.29 33.47
CA LYS A 541 4.15 14.39 34.93
C LYS A 541 3.71 15.73 35.47
N TYR A 542 3.97 16.80 34.75
CA TYR A 542 3.54 18.16 35.12
C TYR A 542 2.02 18.31 35.16
N HIS A 543 1.32 17.77 34.19
CA HIS A 543 -0.15 17.84 34.13
C HIS A 543 -0.79 16.98 35.23
N LEU A 544 -0.33 15.77 35.48
CA LEU A 544 -0.80 14.92 36.57
C LEU A 544 -0.56 15.56 37.94
N MET A 545 0.61 16.12 38.17
CA MET A 545 0.88 16.85 39.42
C MET A 545 -0.02 18.08 39.62
N ARG A 546 -0.36 18.79 38.54
CA ARG A 546 -1.26 19.94 38.60
C ARG A 546 -2.69 19.53 38.96
N GLU A 547 -3.17 18.40 38.47
CA GLU A 547 -4.46 17.84 38.85
C GLU A 547 -4.50 17.33 40.27
N GLU A 548 -3.47 16.62 40.72
CA GLU A 548 -3.33 16.17 42.10
C GLU A 548 -3.37 17.36 43.10
N LEU A 549 -2.69 18.46 42.76
CA LEU A 549 -2.71 19.69 43.55
C LEU A 549 -4.07 20.39 43.51
N SER A 550 -4.87 20.25 42.46
CA SER A 550 -6.18 20.89 42.34
C SER A 550 -7.31 20.09 42.99
N LEU A 551 -7.17 18.77 43.12
CA LEU A 551 -8.19 17.85 43.60
C LEU A 551 -7.94 17.32 45.04
N GLY A 552 -6.77 17.61 45.67
CA GLY A 552 -6.44 17.16 47.00
C GLY A 552 -6.41 15.64 47.20
N MET A 553 -6.18 14.87 46.14
CA MET A 553 -6.13 13.41 46.17
C MET A 553 -4.72 12.89 46.39
N GLU A 554 -4.59 11.79 47.14
CA GLU A 554 -3.31 11.11 47.38
C GLU A 554 -2.71 10.56 46.09
N PRO A 555 -1.37 10.50 45.97
CA PRO A 555 -0.68 10.05 44.78
C PRO A 555 -1.00 8.59 44.43
N LEU A 556 -1.39 8.34 43.18
CA LEU A 556 -1.53 6.99 42.65
C LEU A 556 -0.17 6.27 42.75
N LYS A 557 -0.07 5.28 43.61
CA LYS A 557 1.08 4.39 43.69
C LYS A 557 1.15 3.59 42.38
N TYR A 558 2.24 3.78 41.66
CA TYR A 558 2.61 2.90 40.55
C TYR A 558 3.01 1.55 41.15
N ASP A 559 2.13 0.57 41.02
CA ASP A 559 2.42 -0.80 41.42
C ASP A 559 3.30 -1.45 40.34
N ASN A 560 4.54 -1.76 40.71
CA ASN A 560 5.55 -2.40 39.88
C ASN A 560 5.38 -3.93 39.82
N ASP A 561 4.22 -4.44 40.15
CA ASP A 561 3.98 -5.89 40.08
C ASP A 561 3.84 -6.33 38.64
N GLN A 562 4.89 -7.01 38.16
CA GLN A 562 4.84 -7.76 36.90
C GLN A 562 3.75 -8.84 37.01
N PRO A 563 2.77 -8.87 36.08
CA PRO A 563 1.86 -9.99 36.04
C PRO A 563 2.64 -11.23 35.58
N LYS A 564 2.62 -12.26 36.42
CA LYS A 564 3.07 -13.61 36.08
C LYS A 564 2.42 -14.07 34.79
N LEU A 565 3.22 -14.74 33.92
CA LEU A 565 2.73 -15.43 32.74
C LEU A 565 1.45 -16.21 33.08
N ALA A 566 0.30 -15.71 32.66
CA ALA A 566 -0.95 -16.42 32.70
C ALA A 566 -1.06 -17.31 31.48
N ASP A 567 -1.50 -18.52 31.70
CA ASP A 567 -1.70 -19.59 30.74
C ASP A 567 -2.42 -19.14 29.46
N LYS A 568 -1.98 -19.73 28.35
CA LYS A 568 -2.56 -19.63 27.02
C LYS A 568 -4.05 -19.91 27.05
N MET A 569 -4.84 -18.88 27.02
CA MET A 569 -6.25 -18.94 26.62
C MET A 569 -6.49 -17.91 25.52
N ASP A 570 -6.49 -18.37 24.27
CA ASP A 570 -7.04 -17.65 23.13
C ASP A 570 -8.55 -17.50 23.36
N LYS A 571 -8.98 -16.33 23.83
CA LYS A 571 -10.42 -16.00 23.85
C LYS A 571 -10.62 -14.59 23.28
N PRO A 572 -11.53 -14.43 22.32
CA PRO A 572 -11.94 -13.12 21.76
C PRO A 572 -12.30 -12.09 22.84
N GLU A 573 -12.89 -12.55 23.95
CA GLU A 573 -13.23 -11.69 25.12
C GLU A 573 -12.03 -10.97 25.74
N VAL A 574 -10.83 -11.57 25.71
CA VAL A 574 -9.63 -10.97 26.30
C VAL A 574 -9.18 -9.74 25.49
N ASN A 575 -9.19 -9.86 24.17
CA ASN A 575 -8.80 -8.75 23.28
C ASN A 575 -9.83 -7.61 23.33
N HIS A 576 -11.11 -7.90 23.38
CA HIS A 576 -12.16 -6.89 23.50
C HIS A 576 -12.01 -6.05 24.78
N LYS A 577 -11.82 -6.68 25.95
CA LYS A 577 -11.59 -5.97 27.21
C LYS A 577 -10.32 -5.12 27.17
N LYS A 578 -9.26 -5.63 26.54
CA LYS A 578 -7.99 -4.93 26.37
C LYS A 578 -8.16 -3.66 25.51
N PHE A 579 -8.81 -3.77 24.36
CA PHE A 579 -9.08 -2.63 23.47
C PHE A 579 -9.97 -1.57 24.12
N GLN A 580 -10.98 -1.99 24.87
CA GLN A 580 -11.81 -1.07 25.64
C GLN A 580 -11.00 -0.32 26.69
N SER A 581 -10.12 -1.00 27.42
CA SER A 581 -9.26 -0.37 28.43
C SER A 581 -8.33 0.68 27.84
N TYR A 582 -7.84 0.50 26.61
CA TYR A 582 -7.02 1.49 25.92
C TYR A 582 -7.83 2.75 25.59
N LEU A 583 -9.07 2.61 25.08
CA LEU A 583 -9.97 3.73 24.77
C LEU A 583 -10.37 4.50 26.04
N GLU A 584 -10.68 3.80 27.12
CA GLU A 584 -11.04 4.42 28.41
C GLU A 584 -9.86 5.18 29.03
N SER A 585 -8.65 4.57 29.00
CA SER A 585 -7.44 5.22 29.50
C SER A 585 -7.13 6.48 28.67
N ALA A 586 -7.18 6.39 27.35
CA ALA A 586 -6.96 7.54 26.48
C ALA A 586 -8.01 8.66 26.74
N LYS A 587 -9.27 8.30 27.01
CA LYS A 587 -10.34 9.26 27.32
C LYS A 587 -10.09 9.96 28.66
N LYS A 588 -9.67 9.24 29.69
CA LYS A 588 -9.30 9.85 30.98
C LYS A 588 -8.18 10.86 30.82
N ILE A 589 -7.12 10.51 30.06
CA ILE A 589 -6.02 11.42 29.80
C ILE A 589 -6.49 12.64 28.99
N ALA A 590 -7.29 12.45 27.93
CA ALA A 590 -7.80 13.55 27.12
C ALA A 590 -8.62 14.55 27.93
N LEU A 591 -9.45 14.06 28.86
CA LEU A 591 -10.30 14.91 29.70
C LEU A 591 -9.49 15.66 30.77
N SER A 592 -8.32 15.14 31.17
CA SER A 592 -7.40 15.82 32.10
C SER A 592 -6.54 16.89 31.41
N MET A 593 -6.44 16.88 30.07
CA MET A 593 -5.70 17.89 29.32
C MET A 593 -6.55 19.15 29.08
N PRO A 594 -5.91 20.35 29.08
CA PRO A 594 -6.61 21.59 28.76
C PRO A 594 -7.18 21.53 27.34
N ASP A 595 -8.35 22.12 27.15
CA ASP A 595 -8.91 22.32 25.83
C ASP A 595 -8.19 23.49 25.14
N ILE A 596 -7.37 23.17 24.16
CA ILE A 596 -6.60 24.16 23.39
C ILE A 596 -7.21 24.47 22.02
N SER A 597 -8.45 24.01 21.78
CA SER A 597 -9.15 24.24 20.51
C SER A 597 -9.15 25.72 20.09
N ASN A 598 -9.17 26.64 21.06
CA ASN A 598 -9.21 28.08 20.87
C ASN A 598 -7.82 28.73 20.69
N GLN A 599 -6.73 27.96 20.89
CA GLN A 599 -5.35 28.48 20.80
C GLN A 599 -4.65 28.09 19.48
N ILE A 600 -5.32 27.29 18.63
CA ILE A 600 -4.79 26.90 17.32
C ILE A 600 -5.18 27.98 16.27
N THR A 601 -5.01 29.26 16.60
CA THR A 601 -4.99 30.32 15.62
C THR A 601 -3.54 30.49 15.17
N VAL A 602 -3.31 30.28 13.88
CA VAL A 602 -2.02 30.62 13.25
C VAL A 602 -1.92 32.13 13.27
N ASP A 603 -1.01 32.68 14.07
CA ASP A 603 -0.50 34.01 13.79
C ASP A 603 0.06 34.01 12.37
N LYS A 604 -0.47 34.90 11.54
CA LYS A 604 -0.18 35.01 10.11
C LYS A 604 1.28 35.28 9.83
#